data_ac82a1120444e2b1b3e8349b021063bc
#
_entry.id   ac82a1120444e2b1b3e8349b021063bc
#
_cell.length_a   1.000
_cell.length_b   1.000
_cell.length_c   1.000
_cell.angle_alpha   90.00
_cell.angle_beta   90.00
_cell.angle_gamma   90.00
#
_symmetry.space_group_name_H-M   'P 1'
#
loop_
_entity.id
_entity.type
_entity.pdbx_description
1 polymer ?
#
loop_
_entity_poly.entity_id
_entity_poly.type
_entity_poly.pdbx_seq_one_letter_code
_entity_poly.pdbx_strand_id
1 'polypeptide(L)'
;MKKILMLCVTGWLLVLFSSAYAEPGFSEVNNELFDKAHLKNITQPGELTYQYKKESFVEDSRQDTIKMQVSNIRNTGRSDLAFDFFTGKFKRPYEPMENQRGNGVFVLFLEFDVHDMKRLTGGEWRYFQRKIRWAMAAGAEKNQVDIDYNGKKVKGTQYIIQPYINDPKNARYKLYASKYYIFTLSEEIPGEIYQVRTIVPDGDTWHEGEAALVDESITFESYEPT
;
A
#
# COMPACT_ATOMS: atom_id res chain seq x y z
N MET A 1 -49.98 10.52 -69.64
CA MET A 1 -50.09 10.34 -68.17
C MET A 1 -48.89 9.58 -67.71
N LYS A 2 -47.81 10.29 -67.21
CA LYS A 2 -46.56 9.70 -66.73
C LYS A 2 -46.62 9.73 -65.22
N LYS A 3 -46.59 8.57 -64.55
CA LYS A 3 -46.48 8.44 -63.11
C LYS A 3 -45.01 8.52 -62.72
N ILE A 4 -44.67 9.50 -61.91
CA ILE A 4 -43.35 9.67 -61.31
C ILE A 4 -43.34 8.85 -60.04
N LEU A 5 -42.41 7.87 -59.94
CA LEU A 5 -42.19 7.05 -58.76
C LEU A 5 -41.13 7.77 -57.91
N MET A 6 -41.52 8.20 -56.74
CA MET A 6 -40.67 8.91 -55.75
C MET A 6 -40.01 7.84 -54.86
N LEU A 7 -38.72 7.65 -54.99
CA LEU A 7 -37.93 6.67 -54.21
C LEU A 7 -37.46 7.39 -52.93
N CYS A 8 -38.07 7.05 -51.77
CA CYS A 8 -37.55 7.48 -50.46
C CYS A 8 -36.36 6.61 -50.07
N VAL A 9 -35.17 7.22 -50.09
CA VAL A 9 -33.96 6.61 -49.52
C VAL A 9 -33.89 7.02 -48.07
N THR A 10 -34.28 6.11 -47.18
CA THR A 10 -34.05 6.25 -45.75
C THR A 10 -32.60 5.87 -45.43
N GLY A 11 -31.72 6.87 -45.26
CA GLY A 11 -30.36 6.67 -44.81
C GLY A 11 -30.33 6.26 -43.34
N TRP A 12 -29.95 5.03 -43.06
CA TRP A 12 -29.63 4.57 -41.73
C TRP A 12 -28.24 5.09 -41.35
N LEU A 13 -28.21 6.05 -40.43
CA LEU A 13 -26.95 6.54 -39.81
C LEU A 13 -26.49 5.49 -38.77
N LEU A 14 -25.55 4.65 -39.17
CA LEU A 14 -24.85 3.75 -38.25
C LEU A 14 -23.89 4.59 -37.38
N VAL A 15 -24.35 4.95 -36.17
CA VAL A 15 -23.48 5.52 -35.15
C VAL A 15 -22.63 4.38 -34.61
N LEU A 16 -21.39 4.28 -35.08
CA LEU A 16 -20.37 3.42 -34.51
C LEU A 16 -19.96 4.02 -33.15
N PHE A 17 -20.49 3.47 -32.07
CA PHE A 17 -19.92 3.67 -30.75
C PHE A 17 -18.55 2.98 -30.72
N SER A 18 -17.50 3.73 -30.99
CA SER A 18 -16.14 3.33 -30.64
C SER A 18 -16.07 3.33 -29.11
N SER A 19 -16.26 2.15 -28.52
CA SER A 19 -15.83 1.93 -27.15
C SER A 19 -14.32 2.06 -27.16
N ALA A 20 -13.80 3.25 -26.81
CA ALA A 20 -12.41 3.41 -26.47
C ALA A 20 -12.16 2.52 -25.25
N TYR A 21 -11.60 1.35 -25.46
CA TYR A 21 -10.93 0.62 -24.40
C TYR A 21 -9.74 1.50 -24.01
N ALA A 22 -9.91 2.32 -22.97
CA ALA A 22 -8.78 2.88 -22.27
C ALA A 22 -8.00 1.68 -21.76
N GLU A 23 -6.71 1.58 -22.11
CA GLU A 23 -5.82 0.65 -21.44
C GLU A 23 -6.00 0.86 -19.95
N PRO A 24 -6.13 -0.20 -19.12
CA PRO A 24 -6.26 -0.04 -17.69
C PRO A 24 -4.97 0.61 -17.20
N GLY A 25 -5.00 1.92 -17.01
CA GLY A 25 -3.94 2.65 -16.31
C GLY A 25 -3.80 2.04 -14.93
N PHE A 26 -2.58 2.11 -14.37
CA PHE A 26 -2.38 1.70 -12.98
C PHE A 26 -3.40 2.45 -12.10
N SER A 27 -3.96 1.75 -11.11
CA SER A 27 -4.87 2.38 -10.15
C SER A 27 -4.16 3.51 -9.39
N GLU A 28 -4.93 4.46 -8.86
CA GLU A 28 -4.36 5.57 -8.08
C GLU A 28 -3.47 5.07 -6.95
N VAL A 29 -3.91 4.06 -6.21
CA VAL A 29 -3.12 3.49 -5.10
C VAL A 29 -1.81 2.86 -5.59
N ASN A 30 -1.78 2.22 -6.76
CA ASN A 30 -0.53 1.72 -7.34
C ASN A 30 0.44 2.85 -7.67
N ASN A 31 -0.06 3.93 -8.29
CA ASN A 31 0.76 5.09 -8.63
C ASN A 31 1.32 5.75 -7.36
N GLU A 32 0.47 5.96 -6.35
CA GLU A 32 0.85 6.59 -5.08
C GLU A 32 1.86 5.73 -4.30
N LEU A 33 1.75 4.41 -4.30
CA LEU A 33 2.65 3.55 -3.53
C LEU A 33 3.92 3.13 -4.28
N PHE A 34 3.88 2.92 -5.61
CA PHE A 34 5.00 2.33 -6.33
C PHE A 34 5.67 3.24 -7.34
N ASP A 35 4.95 4.22 -7.92
CA ASP A 35 5.49 5.09 -8.96
C ASP A 35 5.89 6.48 -8.44
N LYS A 36 5.28 6.93 -7.34
CA LYS A 36 5.56 8.23 -6.74
C LYS A 36 6.99 8.30 -6.20
N ALA A 37 7.60 9.46 -6.35
CA ALA A 37 8.94 9.73 -5.82
C ALA A 37 8.85 10.17 -4.35
N HIS A 38 8.57 9.24 -3.43
CA HIS A 38 8.41 9.52 -2.00
C HIS A 38 9.63 10.20 -1.37
N LEU A 39 10.83 9.92 -1.89
CA LEU A 39 12.08 10.45 -1.33
C LEU A 39 12.40 11.87 -1.82
N LYS A 40 11.55 12.50 -2.66
CA LYS A 40 11.79 13.83 -3.21
C LYS A 40 11.88 14.94 -2.15
N ASN A 41 11.23 14.75 -1.00
CA ASN A 41 11.23 15.71 0.10
C ASN A 41 12.40 15.47 1.09
N ILE A 42 13.25 14.48 0.86
CA ILE A 42 14.50 14.25 1.59
C ILE A 42 15.65 14.86 0.79
N THR A 43 16.17 15.97 1.28
CA THR A 43 17.18 16.77 0.58
C THR A 43 18.61 16.57 1.11
N GLN A 44 18.77 15.88 2.22
CA GLN A 44 20.06 15.55 2.85
C GLN A 44 20.10 14.06 3.18
N PRO A 45 21.28 13.42 3.18
CA PRO A 45 21.41 12.08 3.74
C PRO A 45 20.95 12.04 5.20
N GLY A 46 20.42 10.89 5.64
CA GLY A 46 19.91 10.78 6.99
C GLY A 46 19.22 9.46 7.25
N GLU A 47 18.68 9.32 8.45
CA GLU A 47 17.98 8.14 8.93
C GLU A 47 16.51 8.45 9.17
N LEU A 48 15.61 7.66 8.55
CA LEU A 48 14.20 7.60 8.93
C LEU A 48 13.99 6.46 9.91
N THR A 49 13.30 6.76 11.00
CA THR A 49 12.92 5.77 12.01
C THR A 49 11.42 5.53 11.96
N TYR A 50 11.04 4.25 11.97
CA TYR A 50 9.67 3.79 12.07
C TYR A 50 9.49 2.91 13.30
N GLN A 51 8.44 3.16 14.08
CA GLN A 51 8.02 2.29 15.17
C GLN A 51 7.15 1.15 14.61
N TYR A 52 7.56 -0.07 14.89
CA TYR A 52 6.74 -1.24 14.66
C TYR A 52 5.96 -1.58 15.93
N LYS A 53 4.66 -1.83 15.77
CA LYS A 53 3.77 -2.28 16.84
C LYS A 53 2.88 -3.39 16.32
N LYS A 54 2.79 -4.48 17.08
CA LYS A 54 1.81 -5.56 16.90
C LYS A 54 1.09 -5.78 18.21
N GLU A 55 -0.22 -5.60 18.21
CA GLU A 55 -1.14 -6.01 19.26
C GLU A 55 -1.93 -7.20 18.75
N SER A 56 -1.96 -8.30 19.51
CA SER A 56 -2.54 -9.55 19.03
C SER A 56 -3.14 -10.36 20.17
N PHE A 57 -4.33 -10.91 19.93
CA PHE A 57 -4.98 -11.89 20.78
C PHE A 57 -4.70 -13.34 20.33
N VAL A 58 -4.01 -13.52 19.21
CA VAL A 58 -3.76 -14.86 18.61
C VAL A 58 -2.29 -15.23 18.58
N GLU A 59 -1.39 -14.25 18.80
CA GLU A 59 0.06 -14.41 18.88
C GLU A 59 0.62 -13.45 19.93
N ASP A 60 1.92 -13.50 20.17
CA ASP A 60 2.61 -12.55 21.05
C ASP A 60 2.56 -11.12 20.49
N SER A 61 2.13 -10.19 21.31
CA SER A 61 2.25 -8.76 21.02
C SER A 61 3.71 -8.33 21.05
N ARG A 62 4.09 -7.37 20.19
CA ARG A 62 5.49 -6.95 20.06
C ARG A 62 5.60 -5.49 19.65
N GLN A 63 6.66 -4.86 20.13
CA GLN A 63 7.14 -3.57 19.63
C GLN A 63 8.58 -3.72 19.17
N ASP A 64 8.97 -2.97 18.14
CA ASP A 64 10.31 -2.99 17.59
C ASP A 64 10.55 -1.70 16.77
N THR A 65 11.72 -1.56 16.16
CA THR A 65 12.09 -0.40 15.37
C THR A 65 12.61 -0.83 14.00
N ILE A 66 12.27 -0.04 12.99
CA ILE A 66 12.84 -0.15 11.64
C ILE A 66 13.54 1.16 11.32
N LYS A 67 14.79 1.10 10.91
CA LYS A 67 15.58 2.25 10.46
C LYS A 67 15.88 2.13 8.98
N MET A 68 15.69 3.22 8.26
CA MET A 68 16.01 3.34 6.84
C MET A 68 17.03 4.46 6.65
N GLN A 69 18.26 4.10 6.32
CA GLN A 69 19.31 5.05 5.93
C GLN A 69 19.08 5.48 4.49
N VAL A 70 19.06 6.79 4.26
CA VAL A 70 19.00 7.41 2.93
C VAL A 70 20.33 8.04 2.63
N SER A 71 20.95 7.64 1.54
CA SER A 71 22.26 8.15 1.11
C SER A 71 22.31 8.38 -0.40
N ASN A 72 23.41 8.94 -0.88
CA ASN A 72 23.66 9.15 -2.31
C ASN A 72 22.46 9.81 -3.05
N ILE A 73 21.93 10.90 -2.47
CA ILE A 73 20.80 11.64 -3.05
C ILE A 73 21.20 12.25 -4.37
N ARG A 74 20.49 11.90 -5.44
CA ARG A 74 20.77 12.31 -6.81
C ARG A 74 19.82 13.42 -7.24
N ASN A 75 20.26 14.29 -8.16
CA ASN A 75 19.43 15.35 -8.75
C ASN A 75 18.16 14.81 -9.45
N THR A 76 18.10 13.52 -9.72
CA THR A 76 16.94 12.83 -10.29
C THR A 76 15.85 12.51 -9.26
N GLY A 77 16.04 12.86 -7.97
CA GLY A 77 15.17 12.50 -6.86
C GLY A 77 15.28 11.01 -6.46
N ARG A 78 16.42 10.38 -6.81
CA ARG A 78 16.71 8.98 -6.46
C ARG A 78 17.78 8.93 -5.39
N SER A 79 17.70 7.92 -4.52
CA SER A 79 18.63 7.70 -3.40
C SER A 79 18.97 6.24 -3.25
N ASP A 80 20.00 5.95 -2.48
CA ASP A 80 20.31 4.60 -2.05
C ASP A 80 19.79 4.39 -0.63
N LEU A 81 19.25 3.21 -0.36
CA LEU A 81 18.59 2.86 0.90
C LEU A 81 19.28 1.67 1.53
N ALA A 82 19.52 1.73 2.84
CA ALA A 82 19.92 0.59 3.65
C ALA A 82 18.97 0.46 4.85
N PHE A 83 18.81 -0.76 5.38
CA PHE A 83 17.80 -1.02 6.40
C PHE A 83 18.37 -1.78 7.58
N ASP A 84 18.01 -1.32 8.78
CA ASP A 84 17.98 -2.12 9.98
C ASP A 84 16.53 -2.47 10.28
N PHE A 85 16.10 -3.64 9.81
CA PHE A 85 14.73 -4.09 9.93
C PHE A 85 14.60 -5.00 11.13
N PHE A 86 14.00 -4.48 12.21
CA PHE A 86 13.88 -5.06 13.54
C PHE A 86 15.22 -5.23 14.28
N THR A 87 15.13 -5.53 15.56
CA THR A 87 16.26 -5.64 16.47
C THR A 87 16.41 -7.03 17.06
N GLY A 88 17.56 -7.30 17.66
CA GLY A 88 17.86 -8.53 18.41
C GLY A 88 17.54 -9.81 17.61
N LYS A 89 16.81 -10.73 18.23
CA LYS A 89 16.45 -12.03 17.62
C LYS A 89 15.46 -11.94 16.46
N PHE A 90 14.81 -10.78 16.29
CA PHE A 90 13.84 -10.54 15.22
C PHE A 90 14.46 -9.85 14.01
N LYS A 91 15.72 -9.43 14.08
CA LYS A 91 16.41 -8.74 12.99
C LYS A 91 16.26 -9.52 11.68
N ARG A 92 15.88 -8.79 10.62
CA ARG A 92 15.78 -9.31 9.24
C ARG A 92 16.86 -8.66 8.40
N PRO A 93 17.76 -9.43 7.81
CA PRO A 93 18.73 -8.90 6.86
C PRO A 93 18.03 -8.62 5.53
N TYR A 94 18.09 -7.36 5.09
CA TYR A 94 17.73 -6.95 3.75
C TYR A 94 18.92 -6.34 3.06
N GLU A 95 19.10 -6.65 1.79
CA GLU A 95 20.16 -6.05 0.98
C GLU A 95 19.85 -4.57 0.72
N PRO A 96 20.87 -3.71 0.65
CA PRO A 96 20.69 -2.33 0.28
C PRO A 96 20.02 -2.20 -1.09
N MET A 97 19.19 -1.19 -1.24
CA MET A 97 18.49 -0.88 -2.49
C MET A 97 19.13 0.37 -3.12
N GLU A 98 19.72 0.24 -4.29
CA GLU A 98 20.33 1.36 -4.98
C GLU A 98 19.33 2.08 -5.91
N ASN A 99 19.52 3.40 -6.09
CA ASN A 99 18.84 4.20 -7.09
C ASN A 99 17.30 4.19 -6.98
N GLN A 100 16.78 4.21 -5.74
CA GLN A 100 15.36 4.17 -5.45
C GLN A 100 14.69 5.55 -5.57
N ARG A 101 13.44 5.58 -6.03
CA ARG A 101 12.55 6.77 -6.01
C ARG A 101 11.57 6.70 -4.85
N GLY A 102 11.04 5.51 -4.62
CA GLY A 102 10.05 5.22 -3.60
C GLY A 102 10.68 4.94 -2.24
N ASN A 103 9.89 5.10 -1.21
CA ASN A 103 10.24 4.70 0.15
C ASN A 103 10.17 3.16 0.27
N GLY A 104 11.31 2.53 0.46
CA GLY A 104 11.41 1.06 0.48
C GLY A 104 10.78 0.39 1.69
N VAL A 105 10.54 1.13 2.79
CA VAL A 105 10.09 0.54 4.05
C VAL A 105 8.77 -0.20 3.92
N PHE A 106 7.81 0.34 3.15
CA PHE A 106 6.51 -0.29 2.98
C PHE A 106 6.59 -1.58 2.14
N VAL A 107 7.48 -1.62 1.15
CA VAL A 107 7.72 -2.82 0.33
C VAL A 107 8.26 -3.95 1.21
N LEU A 108 9.25 -3.64 2.06
CA LEU A 108 9.83 -4.62 2.98
C LEU A 108 8.83 -5.06 4.05
N PHE A 109 7.97 -4.16 4.53
CA PHE A 109 6.90 -4.53 5.45
C PHE A 109 5.88 -5.48 4.79
N LEU A 110 5.48 -5.21 3.55
CA LEU A 110 4.59 -6.12 2.79
C LEU A 110 5.27 -7.48 2.52
N GLU A 111 6.56 -7.50 2.22
CA GLU A 111 7.31 -8.75 2.06
C GLU A 111 7.35 -9.53 3.38
N PHE A 112 7.64 -8.86 4.49
CA PHE A 112 7.58 -9.45 5.82
C PHE A 112 6.19 -10.05 6.10
N ASP A 113 5.11 -9.28 5.84
CA ASP A 113 3.72 -9.69 6.07
C ASP A 113 3.33 -10.94 5.25
N VAL A 114 3.66 -11.01 3.96
CA VAL A 114 3.30 -12.20 3.16
C VAL A 114 4.06 -13.45 3.58
N HIS A 115 5.27 -13.31 4.11
CA HIS A 115 6.02 -14.42 4.71
C HIS A 115 5.39 -14.84 6.05
N ASP A 116 4.89 -13.89 6.83
CA ASP A 116 4.15 -14.16 8.07
C ASP A 116 2.81 -14.85 7.77
N MET A 117 2.08 -14.40 6.76
CA MET A 117 0.88 -15.08 6.25
C MET A 117 1.18 -16.53 5.83
N LYS A 118 2.32 -16.80 5.18
CA LYS A 118 2.75 -18.18 4.90
C LYS A 118 2.94 -18.99 6.18
N ARG A 119 3.64 -18.45 7.17
CA ARG A 119 3.90 -19.08 8.48
C ARG A 119 2.60 -19.41 9.22
N LEU A 120 1.67 -18.46 9.25
CA LEU A 120 0.41 -18.52 10.00
C LEU A 120 -0.63 -19.44 9.36
N THR A 121 -0.64 -19.57 8.05
CA THR A 121 -1.70 -20.26 7.31
C THR A 121 -1.24 -21.52 6.59
N GLY A 122 0.06 -21.75 6.49
CA GLY A 122 0.64 -22.80 5.64
C GLY A 122 0.48 -22.55 4.14
N GLY A 123 0.00 -21.37 3.73
CA GLY A 123 -0.15 -20.97 2.34
C GLY A 123 1.19 -20.57 1.68
N GLU A 124 1.15 -20.30 0.39
CA GLU A 124 2.32 -19.85 -0.36
C GLU A 124 2.44 -18.33 -0.35
N TRP A 125 3.58 -17.76 0.05
CA TRP A 125 3.78 -16.32 0.15
C TRP A 125 3.51 -15.57 -1.16
N ARG A 126 3.89 -16.16 -2.32
CA ARG A 126 3.60 -15.59 -3.65
C ARG A 126 2.10 -15.49 -3.94
N TYR A 127 1.30 -16.37 -3.34
CA TYR A 127 -0.15 -16.29 -3.44
C TYR A 127 -0.69 -15.04 -2.77
N PHE A 128 -0.29 -14.78 -1.53
CA PHE A 128 -0.70 -13.59 -0.79
C PHE A 128 -0.19 -12.30 -1.44
N GLN A 129 1.07 -12.27 -1.86
CA GLN A 129 1.63 -11.13 -2.60
C GLN A 129 0.81 -10.81 -3.85
N ARG A 130 0.44 -11.82 -4.64
CA ARG A 130 -0.38 -11.62 -5.84
C ARG A 130 -1.77 -11.09 -5.51
N LYS A 131 -2.39 -11.54 -4.42
CA LYS A 131 -3.71 -11.05 -3.98
C LYS A 131 -3.65 -9.58 -3.58
N ILE A 132 -2.64 -9.17 -2.83
CA ILE A 132 -2.42 -7.76 -2.47
C ILE A 132 -2.24 -6.92 -3.75
N ARG A 133 -1.40 -7.34 -4.69
CA ARG A 133 -1.19 -6.64 -5.96
C ARG A 133 -2.47 -6.51 -6.79
N TRP A 134 -3.29 -7.55 -6.84
CA TRP A 134 -4.58 -7.49 -7.55
C TRP A 134 -5.58 -6.57 -6.86
N ALA A 135 -5.66 -6.58 -5.54
CA ALA A 135 -6.51 -5.66 -4.80
C ALA A 135 -6.11 -4.21 -5.04
N MET A 136 -4.81 -3.90 -5.00
CA MET A 136 -4.29 -2.57 -5.34
C MET A 136 -4.61 -2.19 -6.79
N ALA A 137 -4.45 -3.12 -7.74
CA ALA A 137 -4.77 -2.86 -9.15
C ALA A 137 -6.25 -2.61 -9.40
N ALA A 138 -7.13 -3.25 -8.63
CA ALA A 138 -8.58 -3.03 -8.69
C ALA A 138 -9.01 -1.67 -8.12
N GLY A 139 -8.16 -1.04 -7.30
CA GLY A 139 -8.40 0.22 -6.61
C GLY A 139 -8.52 0.02 -5.10
N ALA A 140 -8.48 1.12 -4.37
CA ALA A 140 -8.59 1.16 -2.92
C ALA A 140 -9.68 2.13 -2.49
N GLU A 141 -10.29 1.89 -1.33
CA GLU A 141 -11.02 2.93 -0.64
C GLU A 141 -10.05 4.05 -0.27
N LYS A 142 -10.45 5.31 -0.49
CA LYS A 142 -9.61 6.47 -0.27
C LYS A 142 -10.25 7.43 0.71
N ASN A 143 -9.54 7.76 1.78
CA ASN A 143 -9.98 8.68 2.81
C ASN A 143 -8.95 9.81 3.00
N GLN A 144 -9.44 11.02 3.35
CA GLN A 144 -8.59 12.11 3.83
C GLN A 144 -8.53 12.04 5.35
N VAL A 145 -7.32 12.13 5.91
CA VAL A 145 -7.09 12.02 7.35
C VAL A 145 -6.22 13.16 7.85
N ASP A 146 -6.34 13.48 9.11
CA ASP A 146 -5.44 14.39 9.82
C ASP A 146 -4.39 13.55 10.58
N ILE A 147 -3.13 13.88 10.39
CA ILE A 147 -1.98 13.24 11.04
C ILE A 147 -1.38 14.23 12.03
N ASP A 148 -1.14 13.77 13.26
CA ASP A 148 -0.39 14.56 14.25
C ASP A 148 1.12 14.37 13.98
N TYR A 149 1.76 15.43 13.49
CA TYR A 149 3.20 15.42 13.19
C TYR A 149 3.87 16.66 13.77
N ASN A 150 4.89 16.47 14.63
CA ASN A 150 5.62 17.54 15.29
C ASN A 150 4.72 18.59 15.98
N GLY A 151 3.65 18.11 16.63
CA GLY A 151 2.68 18.96 17.35
C GLY A 151 1.75 19.77 16.44
N LYS A 152 1.69 19.45 15.15
CA LYS A 152 0.78 20.05 14.17
C LYS A 152 -0.05 18.96 13.49
N LYS A 153 -1.25 19.35 13.06
CA LYS A 153 -2.05 18.51 12.16
C LYS A 153 -1.66 18.77 10.71
N VAL A 154 -1.21 17.72 10.05
CA VAL A 154 -0.91 17.72 8.61
C VAL A 154 -1.92 16.85 7.87
N LYS A 155 -2.15 17.13 6.60
CA LYS A 155 -3.09 16.34 5.80
C LYS A 155 -2.43 15.08 5.26
N GLY A 156 -3.16 13.99 5.33
CA GLY A 156 -2.77 12.71 4.76
C GLY A 156 -3.88 12.08 3.92
N THR A 157 -3.48 11.18 3.06
CA THR A 157 -4.37 10.31 2.31
C THR A 157 -4.19 8.88 2.78
N GLN A 158 -5.30 8.24 3.09
CA GLN A 158 -5.34 6.84 3.50
C GLN A 158 -5.96 6.00 2.39
N TYR A 159 -5.30 4.89 2.03
CA TYR A 159 -5.78 3.90 1.09
C TYR A 159 -6.01 2.57 1.82
N ILE A 160 -7.18 1.96 1.61
CA ILE A 160 -7.59 0.73 2.29
C ILE A 160 -7.94 -0.33 1.26
N ILE A 161 -7.38 -1.53 1.42
CA ILE A 161 -7.71 -2.70 0.61
C ILE A 161 -7.97 -3.92 1.50
N GLN A 162 -8.81 -4.84 1.00
CA GLN A 162 -9.06 -6.15 1.59
C GLN A 162 -8.81 -7.25 0.54
N PRO A 163 -7.56 -7.71 0.39
CA PRO A 163 -7.17 -8.56 -0.74
C PRO A 163 -7.77 -9.97 -0.69
N TYR A 164 -8.33 -10.39 0.44
CA TYR A 164 -8.74 -11.77 0.68
C TYR A 164 -10.25 -11.96 0.86
N ILE A 165 -11.04 -10.89 1.00
CA ILE A 165 -12.47 -10.94 1.35
C ILE A 165 -13.28 -11.79 0.34
N ASN A 166 -12.99 -11.66 -0.95
CA ASN A 166 -13.66 -12.40 -2.02
C ASN A 166 -12.81 -13.54 -2.59
N ASP A 167 -11.84 -14.04 -1.82
CA ASP A 167 -11.00 -15.11 -2.28
C ASP A 167 -11.72 -16.46 -2.16
N PRO A 168 -11.89 -17.24 -3.24
CA PRO A 168 -12.53 -18.56 -3.17
C PRO A 168 -11.77 -19.57 -2.29
N LYS A 169 -10.51 -19.28 -1.91
CA LYS A 169 -9.69 -20.09 -1.02
C LYS A 169 -9.68 -19.59 0.42
N ASN A 170 -10.46 -18.57 0.76
CA ASN A 170 -10.44 -17.91 2.08
C ASN A 170 -10.73 -18.89 3.24
N ALA A 171 -11.49 -19.97 3.00
CA ALA A 171 -11.74 -21.01 3.98
C ALA A 171 -10.47 -21.67 4.55
N ARG A 172 -9.34 -21.60 3.83
CA ARG A 172 -8.05 -22.16 4.26
C ARG A 172 -7.33 -21.27 5.29
N TYR A 173 -7.68 -19.99 5.34
CA TYR A 173 -7.07 -19.00 6.23
C TYR A 173 -8.13 -18.08 6.86
N LYS A 174 -9.24 -18.69 7.32
CA LYS A 174 -10.46 -18.03 7.84
C LYS A 174 -10.18 -16.80 8.70
N LEU A 175 -9.26 -16.91 9.66
CA LEU A 175 -8.92 -15.82 10.56
C LEU A 175 -8.45 -14.57 9.82
N TYR A 176 -7.79 -14.75 8.69
CA TYR A 176 -7.19 -13.66 7.89
C TYR A 176 -8.01 -13.30 6.65
N ALA A 177 -9.18 -13.93 6.45
CA ALA A 177 -10.01 -13.70 5.26
C ALA A 177 -10.47 -12.25 5.12
N SER A 178 -10.75 -11.60 6.23
CA SER A 178 -11.21 -10.20 6.31
C SER A 178 -10.05 -9.21 6.55
N LYS A 179 -8.78 -9.63 6.43
CA LYS A 179 -7.61 -8.78 6.72
C LYS A 179 -7.61 -7.52 5.87
N TYR A 180 -7.48 -6.37 6.53
CA TYR A 180 -7.29 -5.05 5.93
C TYR A 180 -5.81 -4.72 5.79
N TYR A 181 -5.48 -3.96 4.75
CA TYR A 181 -4.22 -3.26 4.58
C TYR A 181 -4.51 -1.79 4.40
N ILE A 182 -3.90 -0.96 5.22
CA ILE A 182 -4.15 0.48 5.33
C ILE A 182 -2.81 1.19 5.13
N PHE A 183 -2.76 2.08 4.12
CA PHE A 183 -1.58 2.86 3.78
C PHE A 183 -1.91 4.33 3.99
N THR A 184 -1.20 5.01 4.86
CA THR A 184 -1.37 6.44 5.12
C THR A 184 -0.14 7.20 4.66
N LEU A 185 -0.35 8.13 3.75
CA LEU A 185 0.70 8.95 3.13
C LEU A 185 0.45 10.43 3.38
N SER A 186 1.54 11.20 3.47
CA SER A 186 1.49 12.66 3.51
C SER A 186 2.76 13.26 2.90
N GLU A 187 2.63 14.25 2.03
CA GLU A 187 3.77 14.97 1.46
C GLU A 187 4.53 15.82 2.50
N GLU A 188 3.92 16.05 3.67
CA GLU A 188 4.53 16.78 4.78
C GLU A 188 5.39 15.87 5.68
N ILE A 189 5.34 14.55 5.49
CA ILE A 189 6.16 13.58 6.21
C ILE A 189 7.42 13.26 5.39
N PRO A 190 8.62 13.28 5.99
CA PRO A 190 9.83 12.83 5.31
C PRO A 190 9.68 11.41 4.74
N GLY A 191 9.95 11.24 3.44
CA GLY A 191 9.75 9.97 2.75
C GLY A 191 8.29 9.59 2.51
N GLU A 192 7.34 10.49 2.76
CA GLU A 192 5.90 10.49 2.49
C GLU A 192 5.08 9.32 3.05
N ILE A 193 5.67 8.23 3.47
CA ILE A 193 4.97 7.10 4.12
C ILE A 193 4.86 7.39 5.63
N TYR A 194 3.64 7.71 6.07
CA TYR A 194 3.37 7.90 7.50
C TYR A 194 3.15 6.58 8.22
N GLN A 195 2.25 5.73 7.68
CA GLN A 195 1.92 4.46 8.33
C GLN A 195 1.55 3.40 7.30
N VAL A 196 1.98 2.18 7.55
CA VAL A 196 1.41 0.97 6.96
C VAL A 196 0.87 0.12 8.10
N ARG A 197 -0.41 -0.24 8.03
CA ARG A 197 -1.11 -0.97 9.08
C ARG A 197 -1.87 -2.13 8.48
N THR A 198 -1.91 -3.25 9.17
CA THR A 198 -2.78 -4.38 8.84
C THR A 198 -3.67 -4.70 10.03
N ILE A 199 -4.93 -4.99 9.75
CA ILE A 199 -5.95 -5.32 10.75
C ILE A 199 -6.55 -6.68 10.43
N VAL A 200 -6.60 -7.56 11.40
CA VAL A 200 -7.43 -8.75 11.37
C VAL A 200 -8.60 -8.52 12.32
N PRO A 201 -9.81 -8.27 11.82
CA PRO A 201 -10.96 -7.97 12.66
C PRO A 201 -11.40 -9.20 13.48
N ASP A 202 -12.13 -8.95 14.56
CA ASP A 202 -12.92 -9.98 15.24
C ASP A 202 -14.30 -10.06 14.57
N GLY A 203 -14.33 -10.71 13.39
CA GLY A 203 -15.51 -10.78 12.52
C GLY A 203 -15.19 -10.44 11.06
N ASP A 204 -16.21 -10.07 10.30
CA ASP A 204 -16.07 -9.85 8.85
C ASP A 204 -15.73 -8.38 8.50
N THR A 205 -16.03 -7.44 9.39
CA THR A 205 -15.83 -6.00 9.20
C THR A 205 -15.07 -5.38 10.36
N TRP A 206 -14.46 -4.22 10.11
CA TRP A 206 -13.77 -3.42 11.11
C TRP A 206 -13.90 -1.93 10.76
N HIS A 207 -14.04 -1.09 11.77
CA HIS A 207 -14.03 0.36 11.67
C HIS A 207 -12.96 0.93 12.59
N GLU A 208 -12.44 2.09 12.24
CA GLU A 208 -11.38 2.74 13.02
C GLU A 208 -11.82 2.94 14.49
N GLY A 209 -10.97 2.50 15.42
CA GLY A 209 -11.24 2.52 16.86
C GLY A 209 -11.88 1.26 17.44
N GLU A 210 -12.32 0.31 16.59
CA GLU A 210 -12.79 -0.99 17.05
C GLU A 210 -11.62 -1.92 17.42
N ALA A 211 -11.88 -2.83 18.37
CA ALA A 211 -10.91 -3.88 18.71
C ALA A 211 -10.70 -4.83 17.52
N ALA A 212 -9.50 -5.36 17.39
CA ALA A 212 -9.13 -6.32 16.37
C ALA A 212 -8.41 -7.52 16.99
N LEU A 213 -8.49 -8.69 16.34
CA LEU A 213 -7.71 -9.86 16.74
C LEU A 213 -6.21 -9.65 16.56
N VAL A 214 -5.84 -8.92 15.50
CA VAL A 214 -4.47 -8.46 15.25
C VAL A 214 -4.52 -7.05 14.69
N ASP A 215 -3.75 -6.17 15.29
CA ASP A 215 -3.44 -4.82 14.81
C ASP A 215 -1.92 -4.69 14.72
N GLU A 216 -1.41 -4.59 13.51
CA GLU A 216 0.03 -4.57 13.25
C GLU A 216 0.37 -3.38 12.36
N SER A 217 1.35 -2.58 12.77
CA SER A 217 1.70 -1.37 12.03
C SER A 217 3.18 -1.05 12.09
N ILE A 218 3.63 -0.31 11.08
CA ILE A 218 4.81 0.55 11.13
C ILE A 218 4.34 1.99 11.01
N THR A 219 4.83 2.86 11.88
CA THR A 219 4.46 4.27 11.88
C THR A 219 5.73 5.12 11.91
N PHE A 220 5.81 6.11 11.02
CA PHE A 220 6.92 7.06 10.98
C PHE A 220 7.07 7.77 12.33
N GLU A 221 8.28 7.83 12.84
CA GLU A 221 8.61 8.47 14.11
C GLU A 221 9.46 9.72 13.89
N SER A 222 10.59 9.58 13.19
CA SER A 222 11.53 10.69 13.02
C SER A 222 12.34 10.59 11.73
N TYR A 223 12.92 11.72 11.34
CA TYR A 223 13.98 11.82 10.35
C TYR A 223 15.13 12.65 10.94
N GLU A 224 16.31 12.07 10.96
CA GLU A 224 17.55 12.70 11.46
C GLU A 224 18.55 12.85 10.32
N PRO A 225 18.80 14.07 9.81
CA PRO A 225 19.86 14.35 8.85
C PRO A 225 21.24 14.04 9.45
N THR A 226 22.16 13.50 8.60
CA THR A 226 23.57 13.20 8.98
C THR A 226 24.55 14.12 8.31
#